data_0cc8ce21c3120872745511714f80d0c3
#
_entry.id   0cc8ce21c3120872745511714f80d0c3
#
_cell.length_a   1.000
_cell.length_b   1.000
_cell.length_c   1.000
_cell.angle_alpha   90.00
_cell.angle_beta   90.00
_cell.angle_gamma   90.00
#
_symmetry.space_group_name_H-M   'P 1'
#
loop_
_entity.id
_entity.type
_entity.pdbx_description
1 polymer ?
#
loop_
_entity_poly.entity_id
_entity_poly.type
_entity_poly.pdbx_seq_one_letter_code
_entity_poly.pdbx_strand_id
1 'polypeptide(L)'
;NDDHVLVVDASKYFAKDGKNNKLRASDIKRIVDVVTENRDIDKFSRLVSIDEIRQNDYNLNIPRYVDSSESAESWDVYSTMFGGIPKQDIDALGKYWNVFPGLRQRLFAEENGHSARLAVQDVREAVNADSGVSAYIQRYREVFTDYPAYLRDELVGNVANVSIAAEEEVLAHDLLHRLTDIPLVDAYTAYQVLDDSWQKTISTD
;
A
#
# COMPACT_ATOMS: atom_id res chain seq x y z
N ASN A 1 19.43 -14.03 20.79
CA ASN A 1 20.53 -13.97 19.81
C ASN A 1 19.91 -13.45 18.51
N ASP A 2 20.03 -12.16 18.29
CA ASP A 2 19.57 -11.56 17.04
C ASP A 2 20.70 -11.71 16.02
N ASP A 3 20.66 -12.80 15.23
CA ASP A 3 21.61 -13.03 14.15
C ASP A 3 21.25 -12.24 12.87
N HIS A 4 20.32 -11.27 13.01
CA HIS A 4 19.81 -10.46 11.90
C HIS A 4 19.74 -8.98 12.28
N VAL A 5 19.87 -8.14 11.28
CA VAL A 5 19.66 -6.68 11.37
C VAL A 5 18.50 -6.32 10.43
N LEU A 6 17.52 -5.60 10.93
CA LEU A 6 16.44 -5.06 10.08
C LEU A 6 16.96 -3.79 9.40
N VAL A 7 17.03 -3.81 8.09
CA VAL A 7 17.34 -2.65 7.25
C VAL A 7 16.04 -2.10 6.69
N VAL A 8 15.79 -0.79 6.88
CA VAL A 8 14.57 -0.12 6.40
C VAL A 8 14.95 1.02 5.46
N ASP A 9 14.37 1.05 4.27
CA ASP A 9 14.47 2.16 3.33
C ASP A 9 13.16 2.96 3.27
N ALA A 10 13.11 4.05 4.01
CA ALA A 10 11.97 4.97 4.00
C ALA A 10 12.20 6.19 3.08
N SER A 11 13.18 6.16 2.20
CA SER A 11 13.59 7.31 1.37
C SER A 11 12.50 7.82 0.43
N LYS A 12 11.50 7.01 0.10
CA LYS A 12 10.35 7.38 -0.75
C LYS A 12 9.11 7.82 0.04
N TYR A 13 9.14 7.72 1.37
CA TYR A 13 8.00 7.98 2.24
C TYR A 13 8.17 9.32 2.95
N PHE A 14 7.72 10.38 2.31
CA PHE A 14 7.72 11.74 2.86
C PHE A 14 6.74 12.63 2.08
N ALA A 15 6.38 13.77 2.68
CA ALA A 15 5.74 14.88 2.00
C ALA A 15 6.73 16.03 1.82
N LYS A 16 6.53 16.86 0.80
CA LYS A 16 7.26 18.11 0.65
C LYS A 16 6.67 19.17 1.57
N ASP A 17 7.55 19.82 2.36
CA ASP A 17 7.24 20.97 3.18
C ASP A 17 8.19 22.10 2.77
N GLY A 18 7.77 22.91 1.81
CA GLY A 18 8.61 23.89 1.14
C GLY A 18 9.83 23.23 0.47
N LYS A 19 11.03 23.53 0.95
CA LYS A 19 12.29 22.94 0.43
C LYS A 19 12.69 21.65 1.14
N ASN A 20 12.01 21.29 2.23
CA ASN A 20 12.35 20.15 3.07
C ASN A 20 11.48 18.93 2.78
N ASN A 21 11.97 17.78 3.17
CA ASN A 21 11.17 16.55 3.24
C ASN A 21 10.70 16.38 4.69
N LYS A 22 9.43 16.09 4.89
CA LYS A 22 8.82 15.84 6.20
C LYS A 22 8.15 14.47 6.21
N LEU A 23 8.43 13.68 7.22
CA LEU A 23 7.67 12.44 7.44
C LEU A 23 6.26 12.80 7.90
N ARG A 24 5.27 12.17 7.29
CA ARG A 24 3.86 12.24 7.71
C ARG A 24 3.64 11.26 8.85
N ALA A 25 2.52 11.38 9.54
CA ALA A 25 2.12 10.42 10.59
C ALA A 25 2.08 8.98 10.04
N SER A 26 1.55 8.78 8.85
CA SER A 26 1.52 7.50 8.16
C SER A 26 2.92 6.92 7.87
N ASP A 27 3.88 7.78 7.51
CA ASP A 27 5.25 7.35 7.23
C ASP A 27 5.95 6.89 8.52
N ILE A 28 5.77 7.65 9.60
CA ILE A 28 6.30 7.32 10.93
C ILE A 28 5.68 6.02 11.44
N LYS A 29 4.35 5.89 11.38
CA LYS A 29 3.64 4.69 11.82
C LYS A 29 4.12 3.46 11.05
N ARG A 30 4.24 3.53 9.73
CA ARG A 30 4.76 2.44 8.89
C ARG A 30 6.15 2.00 9.34
N ILE A 31 7.05 2.94 9.60
CA ILE A 31 8.41 2.63 10.07
C ILE A 31 8.35 1.95 11.44
N VAL A 32 7.59 2.50 12.37
CA VAL A 32 7.47 1.97 13.74
C VAL A 32 6.89 0.56 13.73
N ASP A 33 5.80 0.32 13.01
CA ASP A 33 5.16 -1.00 12.92
C ASP A 33 6.13 -2.04 12.35
N VAL A 34 6.83 -1.71 11.26
CA VAL A 34 7.80 -2.60 10.61
C VAL A 34 8.98 -2.93 11.54
N VAL A 35 9.49 -1.93 12.27
CA VAL A 35 10.58 -2.13 13.22
C VAL A 35 10.12 -2.96 14.42
N THR A 36 8.93 -2.69 14.97
CA THR A 36 8.39 -3.41 16.13
C THR A 36 8.09 -4.86 15.81
N GLU A 37 7.57 -5.13 14.63
CA GLU A 37 7.15 -6.47 14.21
C GLU A 37 8.25 -7.22 13.43
N ASN A 38 9.42 -6.61 13.22
CA ASN A 38 10.54 -7.17 12.43
C ASN A 38 10.07 -7.69 11.06
N ARG A 39 9.26 -6.90 10.35
CA ARG A 39 8.69 -7.33 9.06
C ARG A 39 9.66 -7.13 7.90
N ASP A 40 9.74 -8.16 7.05
CA ASP A 40 10.37 -8.11 5.75
C ASP A 40 9.33 -7.68 4.71
N ILE A 41 9.52 -6.53 4.07
CA ILE A 41 8.59 -5.96 3.09
C ILE A 41 9.35 -5.56 1.83
N ASP A 42 8.94 -6.11 0.70
CA ASP A 42 9.55 -5.82 -0.60
C ASP A 42 9.70 -4.32 -0.82
N LYS A 43 10.90 -3.91 -1.27
CA LYS A 43 11.29 -2.52 -1.56
C LYS A 43 11.22 -1.55 -0.37
N PHE A 44 10.99 -2.03 0.85
CA PHE A 44 10.89 -1.18 2.03
C PHE A 44 11.75 -1.66 3.19
N SER A 45 11.73 -2.95 3.54
CA SER A 45 12.50 -3.47 4.67
C SER A 45 12.96 -4.90 4.43
N ARG A 46 14.12 -5.26 4.98
CA ARG A 46 14.68 -6.60 4.89
C ARG A 46 15.40 -6.99 6.16
N LEU A 47 15.15 -8.22 6.61
CA LEU A 47 15.94 -8.88 7.65
C LEU A 47 17.21 -9.46 7.03
N VAL A 48 18.34 -8.85 7.35
CA VAL A 48 19.65 -9.20 6.80
C VAL A 48 20.45 -9.96 7.84
N SER A 49 20.99 -11.11 7.49
CA SER A 49 21.83 -11.90 8.43
C SER A 49 23.17 -11.19 8.69
N ILE A 50 23.71 -11.38 9.89
CA ILE A 50 25.05 -10.87 10.22
C ILE A 50 26.13 -11.44 9.29
N ASP A 51 25.95 -12.66 8.82
CA ASP A 51 26.91 -13.27 7.89
C ASP A 51 26.88 -12.60 6.50
N GLU A 52 25.71 -12.20 6.00
CA GLU A 52 25.60 -11.40 4.78
C GLU A 52 26.27 -10.04 4.95
N ILE A 53 26.09 -9.38 6.10
CA ILE A 53 26.75 -8.11 6.42
C ILE A 53 28.27 -8.25 6.44
N ARG A 54 28.79 -9.35 7.03
CA ARG A 54 30.23 -9.67 7.02
C ARG A 54 30.77 -9.88 5.61
N GLN A 55 30.04 -10.63 4.76
CA GLN A 55 30.41 -10.86 3.37
C GLN A 55 30.45 -9.57 2.55
N ASN A 56 29.70 -8.55 2.96
CA ASN A 56 29.69 -7.21 2.40
C ASN A 56 30.68 -6.25 3.10
N ASP A 57 31.70 -6.77 3.75
CA ASP A 57 32.73 -5.98 4.47
C ASP A 57 32.13 -5.02 5.49
N TYR A 58 31.04 -5.41 6.18
CA TYR A 58 30.28 -4.59 7.13
C TYR A 58 29.75 -3.27 6.52
N ASN A 59 29.59 -3.23 5.22
CA ASN A 59 29.00 -2.08 4.55
C ASN A 59 27.48 -2.02 4.77
N LEU A 60 27.02 -1.03 5.52
CA LEU A 60 25.59 -0.85 5.87
C LEU A 60 24.85 0.10 4.90
N ASN A 61 25.31 0.25 3.68
CA ASN A 61 24.63 1.08 2.68
C ASN A 61 23.27 0.41 2.30
N ILE A 62 22.16 1.09 2.62
CA ILE A 62 20.78 0.57 2.49
C ILE A 62 20.49 -0.04 1.12
N PRO A 63 20.81 0.61 -0.05
CA PRO A 63 20.53 0.05 -1.37
C PRO A 63 21.18 -1.31 -1.65
N ARG A 64 22.14 -1.73 -0.85
CA ARG A 64 22.75 -3.05 -0.97
C ARG A 64 21.84 -4.17 -0.48
N TYR A 65 20.94 -3.85 0.44
CA TYR A 65 20.06 -4.82 1.12
C TYR A 65 18.59 -4.63 0.74
N VAL A 66 18.17 -3.40 0.52
CA VAL A 66 16.81 -3.05 0.12
C VAL A 66 16.88 -2.27 -1.20
N ASP A 67 16.49 -2.91 -2.27
CA ASP A 67 16.38 -2.25 -3.58
C ASP A 67 15.02 -1.58 -3.71
N SER A 68 14.93 -0.34 -3.30
CA SER A 68 13.73 0.49 -3.44
C SER A 68 13.60 1.14 -4.83
N SER A 69 14.51 0.83 -5.77
CA SER A 69 14.46 1.39 -7.13
C SER A 69 13.15 1.00 -7.83
N GLU A 70 12.65 1.89 -8.66
CA GLU A 70 11.59 1.53 -9.60
C GLU A 70 12.21 0.66 -10.70
N SER A 71 11.47 -0.37 -11.11
CA SER A 71 11.87 -1.14 -12.28
C SER A 71 12.03 -0.17 -13.44
N ALA A 72 13.19 -0.23 -14.12
CA ALA A 72 13.41 0.62 -15.27
C ALA A 72 12.24 0.42 -16.25
N GLU A 73 11.67 1.52 -16.74
CA GLU A 73 10.67 1.45 -17.80
C GLU A 73 11.29 0.70 -18.99
N SER A 74 10.78 -0.49 -19.26
CA SER A 74 11.22 -1.24 -20.43
C SER A 74 10.46 -0.72 -21.63
N TRP A 75 11.14 -0.03 -22.54
CA TRP A 75 10.58 0.32 -23.83
C TRP A 75 10.42 -0.94 -24.68
N ASP A 76 9.18 -1.37 -24.87
CA ASP A 76 8.89 -2.44 -25.80
C ASP A 76 8.91 -1.89 -27.24
N VAL A 77 10.06 -2.03 -27.88
CA VAL A 77 10.27 -1.59 -29.28
C VAL A 77 9.28 -2.29 -30.22
N TYR A 78 8.93 -3.56 -29.94
CA TYR A 78 8.00 -4.31 -30.77
C TYR A 78 6.59 -3.68 -30.75
N SER A 79 6.04 -3.43 -29.58
CA SER A 79 4.71 -2.79 -29.44
C SER A 79 4.70 -1.35 -29.96
N THR A 80 5.83 -0.65 -29.87
CA THR A 80 5.98 0.68 -30.47
C THR A 80 5.91 0.64 -31.99
N MET A 81 6.48 -0.38 -32.62
CA MET A 81 6.54 -0.50 -34.10
C MET A 81 5.28 -1.15 -34.69
N PHE A 82 4.71 -2.13 -34.01
CA PHE A 82 3.64 -2.98 -34.56
C PHE A 82 2.31 -2.82 -33.83
N GLY A 83 2.27 -2.04 -32.76
CA GLY A 83 1.10 -1.85 -31.92
C GLY A 83 0.89 -3.01 -30.91
N GLY A 84 -0.22 -2.93 -30.18
CA GLY A 84 -0.55 -3.87 -29.12
C GLY A 84 -0.08 -3.40 -27.73
N ILE A 85 -0.49 -4.12 -26.70
CA ILE A 85 -0.12 -3.86 -25.31
C ILE A 85 0.91 -4.92 -24.91
N PRO A 86 2.11 -4.53 -24.43
CA PRO A 86 3.12 -5.47 -23.99
C PRO A 86 2.59 -6.40 -22.91
N LYS A 87 2.81 -7.70 -23.03
CA LYS A 87 2.39 -8.66 -21.98
C LYS A 87 3.04 -8.37 -20.64
N GLN A 88 4.30 -7.90 -20.63
CA GLN A 88 5.00 -7.52 -19.39
C GLN A 88 4.26 -6.42 -18.63
N ASP A 89 3.68 -5.42 -19.32
CA ASP A 89 2.94 -4.33 -18.68
C ASP A 89 1.64 -4.86 -18.06
N ILE A 90 0.98 -5.80 -18.74
CA ILE A 90 -0.20 -6.49 -18.21
C ILE A 90 0.20 -7.35 -16.99
N ASP A 91 1.31 -8.07 -17.07
CA ASP A 91 1.81 -8.93 -15.99
C ASP A 91 2.28 -8.12 -14.77
N ALA A 92 2.80 -6.91 -14.98
CA ALA A 92 3.14 -5.97 -13.91
C ALA A 92 1.93 -5.56 -13.04
N LEU A 93 0.71 -5.70 -13.55
CA LEU A 93 -0.53 -5.51 -12.80
C LEU A 93 -0.95 -6.74 -11.97
N GLY A 94 -0.03 -7.66 -11.72
CA GLY A 94 -0.28 -8.94 -11.02
C GLY A 94 -1.06 -8.81 -9.72
N LYS A 95 -0.82 -7.75 -8.93
CA LYS A 95 -1.57 -7.50 -7.69
C LYS A 95 -3.08 -7.39 -7.89
N TYR A 96 -3.53 -6.84 -9.04
CA TYR A 96 -4.96 -6.74 -9.37
C TYR A 96 -5.49 -8.08 -9.87
N TRP A 97 -4.70 -8.82 -10.65
CA TRP A 97 -5.11 -10.13 -11.16
C TRP A 97 -5.26 -11.17 -10.06
N ASN A 98 -4.48 -11.05 -8.98
CA ASN A 98 -4.60 -11.90 -7.79
C ASN A 98 -5.91 -11.64 -7.03
N VAL A 99 -6.36 -10.39 -7.00
CA VAL A 99 -7.61 -10.01 -6.31
C VAL A 99 -8.83 -10.25 -7.19
N PHE A 100 -8.70 -10.07 -8.51
CA PHE A 100 -9.77 -10.21 -9.50
C PHE A 100 -9.42 -11.29 -10.53
N PRO A 101 -9.43 -12.59 -10.13
CA PRO A 101 -9.13 -13.66 -11.06
C PRO A 101 -10.18 -13.70 -12.17
N GLY A 102 -9.73 -13.67 -13.41
CA GLY A 102 -10.61 -13.62 -14.57
C GLY A 102 -10.77 -12.22 -15.21
N LEU A 103 -10.51 -11.15 -14.48
CA LEU A 103 -10.59 -9.79 -15.04
C LEU A 103 -9.55 -9.58 -16.15
N ARG A 104 -8.33 -10.13 -15.98
CA ARG A 104 -7.29 -10.11 -17.02
C ARG A 104 -7.78 -10.67 -18.35
N GLN A 105 -8.37 -11.87 -18.33
CA GLN A 105 -8.86 -12.54 -19.53
C GLN A 105 -10.07 -11.86 -20.16
N ARG A 106 -10.86 -11.15 -19.35
CA ARG A 106 -11.98 -10.36 -19.85
C ARG A 106 -11.49 -9.09 -20.56
N LEU A 107 -10.46 -8.42 -20.02
CA LEU A 107 -9.97 -7.16 -20.55
C LEU A 107 -9.03 -7.33 -21.74
N PHE A 108 -8.24 -8.40 -21.77
CA PHE A 108 -7.17 -8.59 -22.73
C PHE A 108 -7.30 -9.91 -23.48
N ALA A 109 -7.18 -9.84 -24.79
CA ALA A 109 -7.05 -11.00 -25.67
C ALA A 109 -5.61 -11.10 -26.18
N GLU A 110 -5.06 -12.30 -26.18
CA GLU A 110 -3.73 -12.54 -26.76
C GLU A 110 -3.75 -12.21 -28.26
N GLU A 111 -2.74 -11.52 -28.74
CA GLU A 111 -2.55 -11.20 -30.15
C GLU A 111 -1.38 -12.01 -30.72
N ASN A 112 -0.29 -12.09 -29.96
CA ASN A 112 0.90 -12.89 -30.30
C ASN A 112 1.71 -13.22 -29.03
N GLY A 113 2.91 -13.79 -29.19
CA GLY A 113 3.77 -14.15 -28.07
C GLY A 113 4.23 -12.99 -27.19
N HIS A 114 4.21 -11.74 -27.70
CA HIS A 114 4.76 -10.55 -27.04
C HIS A 114 3.70 -9.53 -26.63
N SER A 115 2.60 -9.44 -27.35
CA SER A 115 1.56 -8.43 -27.14
C SER A 115 0.16 -9.03 -27.01
N ALA A 116 -0.72 -8.26 -26.37
CA ALA A 116 -2.14 -8.48 -26.32
C ALA A 116 -2.88 -7.24 -26.82
N ARG A 117 -4.17 -7.39 -27.08
CA ARG A 117 -5.07 -6.30 -27.43
C ARG A 117 -6.20 -6.20 -26.43
N LEU A 118 -6.85 -5.06 -26.34
CA LEU A 118 -8.09 -4.95 -25.59
C LEU A 118 -9.16 -5.86 -26.20
N ALA A 119 -9.80 -6.64 -25.33
CA ALA A 119 -10.95 -7.50 -25.69
C ALA A 119 -12.29 -6.75 -25.55
N VAL A 120 -12.26 -5.54 -25.00
CA VAL A 120 -13.44 -4.72 -24.70
C VAL A 120 -13.28 -3.33 -25.33
N GLN A 121 -14.40 -2.66 -25.59
CA GLN A 121 -14.39 -1.30 -26.12
C GLN A 121 -14.19 -0.25 -25.03
N ASP A 122 -14.79 -0.48 -23.86
CA ASP A 122 -14.66 0.38 -22.68
C ASP A 122 -14.18 -0.43 -21.49
N VAL A 123 -12.94 -0.14 -21.10
CA VAL A 123 -12.28 -0.81 -19.96
C VAL A 123 -12.99 -0.48 -18.65
N ARG A 124 -13.42 0.78 -18.47
CA ARG A 124 -14.09 1.23 -17.25
C ARG A 124 -15.43 0.53 -17.07
N GLU A 125 -16.21 0.46 -18.14
CA GLU A 125 -17.49 -0.25 -18.13
C GLU A 125 -17.29 -1.73 -17.81
N ALA A 126 -16.32 -2.39 -18.45
CA ALA A 126 -16.01 -3.79 -18.24
C ALA A 126 -15.55 -4.09 -16.80
N VAL A 127 -14.74 -3.21 -16.20
CA VAL A 127 -14.30 -3.32 -14.80
C VAL A 127 -15.49 -3.12 -13.85
N ASN A 128 -16.33 -2.11 -14.06
CA ASN A 128 -17.50 -1.84 -13.23
C ASN A 128 -18.56 -2.95 -13.31
N ALA A 129 -18.66 -3.64 -14.44
CA ALA A 129 -19.58 -4.76 -14.64
C ALA A 129 -19.01 -6.09 -14.15
N ASP A 130 -17.77 -6.13 -13.66
CA ASP A 130 -17.17 -7.35 -13.12
C ASP A 130 -17.74 -7.72 -11.75
N SER A 131 -18.18 -8.96 -11.61
CA SER A 131 -18.78 -9.43 -10.35
C SER A 131 -17.78 -9.50 -9.20
N GLY A 132 -16.50 -9.80 -9.48
CA GLY A 132 -15.44 -9.81 -8.48
C GLY A 132 -15.14 -8.40 -7.96
N VAL A 133 -15.12 -7.40 -8.86
CA VAL A 133 -14.98 -5.99 -8.49
C VAL A 133 -16.18 -5.52 -7.67
N SER A 134 -17.38 -5.88 -8.08
CA SER A 134 -18.61 -5.54 -7.33
C SER A 134 -18.62 -6.16 -5.93
N ALA A 135 -18.24 -7.43 -5.80
CA ALA A 135 -18.13 -8.13 -4.52
C ALA A 135 -17.04 -7.49 -3.62
N TYR A 136 -15.91 -7.09 -4.20
CA TYR A 136 -14.86 -6.38 -3.48
C TYR A 136 -15.35 -5.03 -2.92
N ILE A 137 -16.03 -4.23 -3.75
CA ILE A 137 -16.61 -2.95 -3.32
C ILE A 137 -17.65 -3.16 -2.20
N GLN A 138 -18.48 -4.20 -2.32
CA GLN A 138 -19.45 -4.53 -1.29
C GLN A 138 -18.77 -4.91 0.02
N ARG A 139 -17.75 -5.78 -0.02
CA ARG A 139 -16.95 -6.15 1.16
C ARG A 139 -16.29 -4.94 1.81
N TYR A 140 -15.69 -4.04 1.01
CA TYR A 140 -15.11 -2.80 1.52
C TYR A 140 -16.15 -1.94 2.27
N ARG A 141 -17.37 -1.83 1.73
CA ARG A 141 -18.46 -1.08 2.38
C ARG A 141 -18.93 -1.73 3.67
N GLU A 142 -19.03 -3.05 3.68
CA GLU A 142 -19.46 -3.82 4.85
C GLU A 142 -18.53 -3.63 6.05
N VAL A 143 -17.22 -3.59 5.81
CA VAL A 143 -16.20 -3.35 6.85
C VAL A 143 -16.40 -2.00 7.56
N PHE A 144 -16.99 -1.01 6.89
CA PHE A 144 -17.22 0.33 7.43
C PHE A 144 -18.68 0.63 7.77
N THR A 145 -19.57 -0.36 7.71
CA THR A 145 -21.02 -0.14 7.94
C THR A 145 -21.31 0.38 9.35
N ASP A 146 -20.64 -0.16 10.36
CA ASP A 146 -20.78 0.23 11.78
C ASP A 146 -19.84 1.36 12.19
N TYR A 147 -18.86 1.72 11.35
CA TYR A 147 -17.80 2.65 11.70
C TYR A 147 -18.30 4.03 12.17
N PRO A 148 -19.35 4.65 11.56
CA PRO A 148 -19.89 5.91 12.06
C PRO A 148 -20.51 5.81 13.47
N ALA A 149 -21.10 4.66 13.81
CA ALA A 149 -21.65 4.43 15.14
C ALA A 149 -20.50 4.21 16.15
N TYR A 150 -19.53 3.41 15.79
CA TYR A 150 -18.30 3.20 16.56
C TYR A 150 -17.61 4.54 16.90
N LEU A 151 -17.35 5.38 15.89
CA LEU A 151 -16.75 6.71 16.12
C LEU A 151 -17.57 7.59 17.06
N ARG A 152 -18.91 7.54 16.97
CA ARG A 152 -19.77 8.29 17.87
C ARG A 152 -19.68 7.80 19.31
N ASP A 153 -19.66 6.50 19.50
CA ASP A 153 -19.58 5.90 20.83
C ASP A 153 -18.24 6.21 21.49
N GLU A 154 -17.13 6.10 20.76
CA GLU A 154 -15.79 6.42 21.26
C GLU A 154 -15.63 7.91 21.55
N LEU A 155 -15.96 8.78 20.61
CA LEU A 155 -15.65 10.21 20.69
C LEU A 155 -16.67 11.02 21.49
N VAL A 156 -17.94 10.58 21.55
CA VAL A 156 -19.01 11.29 22.23
C VAL A 156 -19.44 10.57 23.51
N GLY A 157 -19.56 9.24 23.45
CA GLY A 157 -20.00 8.44 24.60
C GLY A 157 -18.98 8.44 25.74
N ASN A 158 -17.69 8.42 25.41
CA ASN A 158 -16.57 8.32 26.36
C ASN A 158 -15.87 9.67 26.64
N VAL A 159 -16.37 10.78 26.14
CA VAL A 159 -15.70 12.10 26.17
C VAL A 159 -15.13 12.51 27.53
N ALA A 160 -15.76 12.10 28.64
CA ALA A 160 -15.31 12.45 29.99
C ALA A 160 -14.00 11.73 30.42
N ASN A 161 -13.61 10.66 29.76
CA ASN A 161 -12.47 9.82 30.08
C ASN A 161 -11.41 9.78 28.98
N VAL A 162 -11.60 10.50 27.89
CA VAL A 162 -10.74 10.46 26.71
C VAL A 162 -9.43 11.20 26.97
N SER A 163 -8.32 10.51 26.80
CA SER A 163 -7.01 11.12 26.55
C SER A 163 -6.83 11.26 25.03
N ILE A 164 -6.67 12.46 24.53
CA ILE A 164 -6.57 12.76 23.09
C ILE A 164 -5.56 11.84 22.37
N ALA A 165 -4.37 11.66 22.96
CA ALA A 165 -3.34 10.81 22.39
C ALA A 165 -3.66 9.31 22.42
N ALA A 166 -4.31 8.84 23.51
CA ALA A 166 -4.72 7.45 23.63
C ALA A 166 -5.86 7.11 22.67
N GLU A 167 -6.78 8.04 22.48
CA GLU A 167 -7.92 7.85 21.58
C GLU A 167 -7.51 7.77 20.12
N GLU A 168 -6.57 8.61 19.70
CA GLU A 168 -6.01 8.52 18.35
C GLU A 168 -5.42 7.12 18.07
N GLU A 169 -4.72 6.54 19.05
CA GLU A 169 -4.16 5.20 18.91
C GLU A 169 -5.25 4.12 18.82
N VAL A 170 -6.31 4.23 19.61
CA VAL A 170 -7.47 3.31 19.57
C VAL A 170 -8.14 3.35 18.20
N LEU A 171 -8.43 4.55 17.69
CA LEU A 171 -9.05 4.74 16.38
C LEU A 171 -8.13 4.24 15.24
N ALA A 172 -6.82 4.49 15.33
CA ALA A 172 -5.86 4.01 14.37
C ALA A 172 -5.78 2.47 14.34
N HIS A 173 -5.77 1.84 15.52
CA HIS A 173 -5.75 0.40 15.64
C HIS A 173 -7.00 -0.25 15.04
N ASP A 174 -8.19 0.27 15.35
CA ASP A 174 -9.45 -0.23 14.78
C ASP A 174 -9.46 -0.08 13.25
N LEU A 175 -9.08 1.08 12.73
CA LEU A 175 -9.00 1.33 11.29
C LEU A 175 -8.06 0.35 10.57
N LEU A 176 -6.84 0.16 11.09
CA LEU A 176 -5.87 -0.76 10.52
C LEU A 176 -6.36 -2.21 10.57
N HIS A 177 -7.00 -2.60 11.70
CA HIS A 177 -7.59 -3.92 11.85
C HIS A 177 -8.71 -4.18 10.82
N ARG A 178 -9.61 -3.21 10.59
CA ARG A 178 -10.68 -3.30 9.57
C ARG A 178 -10.11 -3.51 8.16
N LEU A 179 -8.97 -2.93 7.86
CA LEU A 179 -8.34 -2.99 6.55
C LEU A 179 -7.41 -4.20 6.35
N THR A 180 -7.14 -5.00 7.38
CA THR A 180 -6.19 -6.13 7.32
C THR A 180 -6.49 -7.09 6.17
N ASP A 181 -7.78 -7.38 5.94
CA ASP A 181 -8.24 -8.34 4.91
C ASP A 181 -8.79 -7.67 3.65
N ILE A 182 -8.55 -6.37 3.45
CA ILE A 182 -8.98 -5.64 2.27
C ILE A 182 -7.76 -5.37 1.38
N PRO A 183 -7.46 -6.26 0.41
CA PRO A 183 -6.32 -6.08 -0.48
C PRO A 183 -6.48 -4.81 -1.33
N LEU A 184 -5.37 -4.31 -1.88
CA LEU A 184 -5.29 -3.10 -2.71
C LEU A 184 -5.53 -1.77 -1.99
N VAL A 185 -6.01 -1.77 -0.76
CA VAL A 185 -6.09 -0.57 0.08
C VAL A 185 -4.79 -0.44 0.87
N ASP A 186 -4.12 0.69 0.75
CA ASP A 186 -2.98 1.01 1.61
C ASP A 186 -3.50 1.52 2.95
N ALA A 187 -3.39 0.68 3.98
CA ALA A 187 -3.87 0.97 5.33
C ALA A 187 -3.20 2.21 5.93
N TYR A 188 -1.95 2.48 5.61
CA TYR A 188 -1.25 3.68 6.08
C TYR A 188 -1.73 4.96 5.39
N THR A 189 -2.12 4.88 4.12
CA THR A 189 -2.81 6.01 3.46
C THR A 189 -4.15 6.29 4.11
N ALA A 190 -4.91 5.25 4.48
CA ALA A 190 -6.16 5.43 5.23
C ALA A 190 -5.90 6.03 6.63
N TYR A 191 -4.84 5.58 7.32
CA TYR A 191 -4.43 6.17 8.60
C TYR A 191 -4.08 7.66 8.45
N GLN A 192 -3.41 8.09 7.38
CA GLN A 192 -3.14 9.51 7.15
C GLN A 192 -4.42 10.34 7.04
N VAL A 193 -5.46 9.79 6.39
CA VAL A 193 -6.77 10.49 6.31
C VAL A 193 -7.40 10.64 7.68
N LEU A 194 -7.27 9.63 8.54
CA LEU A 194 -7.74 9.69 9.94
C LEU A 194 -6.95 10.75 10.72
N ASP A 195 -5.62 10.72 10.68
CA ASP A 195 -4.74 11.69 11.34
C ASP A 195 -5.02 13.13 10.89
N ASP A 196 -5.09 13.37 9.58
CA ASP A 196 -5.40 14.69 9.02
C ASP A 196 -6.76 15.22 9.51
N SER A 197 -7.74 14.33 9.66
CA SER A 197 -9.07 14.69 10.18
C SER A 197 -9.04 14.95 11.67
N TRP A 198 -8.29 14.14 12.41
CA TRP A 198 -8.07 14.27 13.85
C TRP A 198 -7.41 15.61 14.19
N GLN A 199 -6.29 15.91 13.53
CA GLN A 199 -5.54 17.15 13.73
C GLN A 199 -6.40 18.40 13.45
N LYS A 200 -7.22 18.37 12.40
CA LYS A 200 -8.16 19.47 12.11
C LYS A 200 -9.20 19.67 13.22
N THR A 201 -9.68 18.59 13.79
CA THR A 201 -10.71 18.64 14.84
C THR A 201 -10.12 19.19 16.14
N ILE A 202 -8.89 18.81 16.50
CA ILE A 202 -8.22 19.26 17.74
C ILE A 202 -7.68 20.67 17.60
N SER A 203 -7.25 21.10 16.39
CA SER A 203 -6.66 22.42 16.17
C SER A 203 -7.69 23.56 16.05
N THR A 204 -8.99 23.27 16.22
CA THR A 204 -10.08 24.24 16.05
C THR A 204 -10.46 24.95 17.38
N ASP A 205 -9.65 24.82 18.44
CA ASP A 205 -9.77 25.55 19.71
C ASP A 205 -8.80 26.73 19.80
#